data_f0dbf5b47d5f9f6f60419e4530c83fcf
#
_entry.id   f0dbf5b47d5f9f6f60419e4530c83fcf
#
_cell.length_a   1.000
_cell.length_b   1.000
_cell.length_c   1.000
_cell.angle_alpha   90.00
_cell.angle_beta   90.00
_cell.angle_gamma   90.00
#
_symmetry.space_group_name_H-M   'P 1'
#
loop_
_entity.id
_entity.type
_entity.pdbx_description
1 polymer ?
#
loop_
_entity_poly.entity_id
_entity_poly.type
_entity_poly.pdbx_seq_one_letter_code
_entity_poly.pdbx_strand_id
1 'polypeptide(L)'
;MNYNFLRNTFIFTSLALSVLLFAFCSTGTKRFKDQTDYAQKANAIVLENDNAKVYVSKRPAVADRLFASVAVDSKIAEITKQLTNARLRWMFENCYPNTIDTTVRYYTLEDGDDDTLVYTGDIHAMWLRDSGAQVWPYVQLANEDEALRKMLRGTILRQFRSIILDPYANAFLDPHDPNPDHQWMSDRTDMKLELHERKWEIDSLCYPLRLAYEYWRVTGDASIFQEEWLKAMHNILATFKEQQKKDGHGSYVFQRKTERQLDTMSNDGKGNPVKPVGLIASAFRPSDDATTFQFLIPSNFFAVSSLRKAAEILQTVNQDADMAQECTVLADEVENALQQYAINNHPKYGKIYAYEVDGFGNQLLIDDANVPSLLALAYLGDVDVNDPIYQNTRNFVWSEDNPYFFRGTAGEGIGGPHIGYDMVWPMSIMMKAFTSQNDDEIKYCIKMLMATDAGTGFMHESFHKDNPHRFTRHWFAWQNTLFGELIIKLIDDGKLDLLNSI
;
A
#
# COMPACT_ATOMS: atom_id res chain seq x y z
N MET A 1 -40.91 78.83 -3.36
CA MET A 1 -42.09 78.10 -3.82
C MET A 1 -41.66 76.74 -4.32
N ASN A 2 -42.13 75.71 -3.60
CA ASN A 2 -42.17 74.25 -3.94
C ASN A 2 -40.97 73.51 -4.48
N TYR A 3 -40.14 73.07 -3.55
CA TYR A 3 -39.43 71.86 -3.61
C TYR A 3 -40.33 70.70 -3.13
N ASN A 4 -40.81 69.86 -4.03
CA ASN A 4 -41.44 68.54 -3.72
C ASN A 4 -42.00 67.96 -4.99
N PHE A 5 -41.14 67.42 -5.89
CA PHE A 5 -41.63 66.55 -6.95
C PHE A 5 -40.49 65.70 -7.62
N LEU A 6 -39.55 65.19 -6.83
CA LEU A 6 -38.51 64.26 -7.37
C LEU A 6 -38.06 63.24 -6.29
N ARG A 7 -39.01 62.54 -5.66
CA ARG A 7 -38.60 61.55 -4.66
C ARG A 7 -39.32 60.18 -4.75
N ASN A 8 -40.09 59.91 -5.77
CA ASN A 8 -40.84 58.62 -5.87
C ASN A 8 -40.62 57.81 -7.14
N THR A 9 -39.52 58.04 -7.90
CA THR A 9 -39.27 57.28 -9.14
C THR A 9 -37.95 56.49 -9.09
N PHE A 10 -37.27 56.39 -7.95
CA PHE A 10 -35.99 55.66 -7.85
C PHE A 10 -36.02 54.40 -6.94
N ILE A 11 -37.21 53.98 -6.46
CA ILE A 11 -37.31 52.82 -5.55
C ILE A 11 -37.82 51.56 -6.24
N PHE A 12 -38.26 51.61 -7.49
CA PHE A 12 -38.83 50.42 -8.17
C PHE A 12 -37.88 49.73 -9.21
N THR A 13 -36.69 50.31 -9.48
CA THR A 13 -35.76 49.68 -10.44
C THR A 13 -34.61 48.94 -9.79
N SER A 14 -34.43 49.03 -8.47
CA SER A 14 -33.35 48.31 -7.77
C SER A 14 -33.74 46.94 -7.21
N LEU A 15 -35.03 46.58 -7.22
CA LEU A 15 -35.47 45.26 -6.73
C LEU A 15 -35.63 44.20 -7.84
N ALA A 16 -35.64 44.62 -9.11
CA ALA A 16 -35.70 43.70 -10.23
C ALA A 16 -34.33 43.20 -10.74
N LEU A 17 -33.26 43.88 -10.36
CA LEU A 17 -31.90 43.49 -10.79
C LEU A 17 -31.18 42.55 -9.76
N SER A 18 -31.72 42.46 -8.53
CA SER A 18 -31.13 41.61 -7.47
C SER A 18 -31.67 40.16 -7.51
N VAL A 19 -32.72 39.88 -8.27
CA VAL A 19 -33.31 38.54 -8.38
C VAL A 19 -32.74 37.77 -9.60
N LEU A 20 -32.06 38.44 -10.52
CA LEU A 20 -31.46 37.80 -11.72
C LEU A 20 -29.96 37.43 -11.54
N LEU A 21 -29.35 37.75 -10.42
CA LEU A 21 -27.95 37.45 -10.11
C LEU A 21 -27.76 36.25 -9.15
N PHE A 22 -28.86 35.61 -8.69
CA PHE A 22 -28.81 34.39 -7.86
C PHE A 22 -29.21 33.09 -8.61
N ALA A 23 -29.44 33.16 -9.93
CA ALA A 23 -29.83 31.99 -10.73
C ALA A 23 -28.67 31.38 -11.55
N PHE A 24 -27.43 31.84 -11.39
CA PHE A 24 -26.28 31.31 -12.12
C PHE A 24 -25.11 30.99 -11.19
N CYS A 25 -25.29 30.10 -10.23
CA CYS A 25 -24.20 29.38 -9.57
C CYS A 25 -24.72 28.13 -8.87
N SER A 26 -25.46 27.30 -9.60
CA SER A 26 -25.53 25.87 -9.30
C SER A 26 -25.25 25.09 -10.58
N THR A 27 -24.06 25.31 -11.15
CA THR A 27 -23.44 24.23 -11.92
C THR A 27 -23.08 23.19 -10.87
N GLY A 28 -24.05 22.38 -10.48
CA GLY A 28 -23.78 21.15 -9.79
C GLY A 28 -22.78 20.40 -10.66
N THR A 29 -21.55 20.31 -10.17
CA THR A 29 -20.56 19.38 -10.72
C THR A 29 -21.26 18.04 -10.80
N LYS A 30 -21.62 17.60 -12.02
CA LYS A 30 -22.19 16.27 -12.21
C LYS A 30 -21.17 15.31 -11.60
N ARG A 31 -21.50 14.76 -10.44
CA ARG A 31 -20.69 13.77 -9.77
C ARG A 31 -20.55 12.60 -10.75
N PHE A 32 -19.32 12.26 -11.13
CA PHE A 32 -19.10 11.06 -11.92
C PHE A 32 -19.71 9.90 -11.13
N LYS A 33 -20.64 9.19 -11.74
CA LYS A 33 -21.25 8.01 -11.14
C LYS A 33 -20.76 6.83 -11.96
N ASP A 34 -20.05 5.92 -11.31
CA ASP A 34 -19.70 4.65 -11.92
C ASP A 34 -21.03 3.95 -12.35
N GLN A 35 -21.15 3.68 -13.65
CA GLN A 35 -22.31 3.02 -14.25
C GLN A 35 -21.97 1.57 -14.63
N THR A 36 -20.82 1.06 -14.18
CA THR A 36 -20.40 -0.31 -14.48
C THR A 36 -21.36 -1.31 -13.88
N ASP A 37 -21.90 -2.18 -14.73
CA ASP A 37 -22.71 -3.33 -14.29
C ASP A 37 -21.76 -4.46 -13.86
N TYR A 38 -21.37 -4.42 -12.60
CA TYR A 38 -20.47 -5.43 -12.02
C TYR A 38 -21.11 -6.81 -11.93
N ALA A 39 -22.44 -6.90 -11.77
CA ALA A 39 -23.15 -8.17 -11.79
C ALA A 39 -23.02 -8.85 -13.17
N GLN A 40 -23.23 -8.08 -14.25
CA GLN A 40 -23.01 -8.58 -15.61
C GLN A 40 -21.56 -9.02 -15.84
N LYS A 41 -20.58 -8.21 -15.41
CA LYS A 41 -19.16 -8.55 -15.51
C LYS A 41 -18.82 -9.81 -14.73
N ALA A 42 -19.28 -9.94 -13.48
CA ALA A 42 -19.04 -11.12 -12.67
C ALA A 42 -19.66 -12.39 -13.31
N ASN A 43 -20.84 -12.28 -13.93
CA ASN A 43 -21.49 -13.40 -14.62
C ASN A 43 -20.78 -13.79 -15.92
N ALA A 44 -20.09 -12.84 -16.57
CA ALA A 44 -19.31 -13.12 -17.79
C ALA A 44 -18.02 -13.92 -17.51
N ILE A 45 -17.49 -13.87 -16.29
CA ILE A 45 -16.34 -14.72 -15.91
C ILE A 45 -16.86 -16.15 -15.66
N VAL A 46 -16.56 -17.03 -16.59
CA VAL A 46 -16.84 -18.47 -16.48
C VAL A 46 -15.63 -19.14 -15.82
N LEU A 47 -15.78 -19.52 -14.56
CA LEU A 47 -14.83 -20.40 -13.91
C LEU A 47 -15.04 -21.82 -14.45
N GLU A 48 -13.97 -22.57 -14.69
CA GLU A 48 -14.10 -23.98 -15.04
C GLU A 48 -15.00 -24.67 -14.01
N ASN A 49 -15.91 -25.55 -14.50
CA ASN A 49 -16.80 -26.30 -13.60
C ASN A 49 -15.99 -27.38 -12.86
N ASP A 50 -15.45 -26.98 -11.73
CA ASP A 50 -14.46 -27.71 -10.95
C ASP A 50 -15.06 -28.74 -9.98
N ASN A 51 -16.38 -29.01 -10.04
CA ASN A 51 -17.04 -29.92 -9.12
C ASN A 51 -16.50 -31.38 -9.17
N ALA A 52 -15.77 -31.71 -10.21
CA ALA A 52 -15.13 -33.03 -10.37
C ALA A 52 -13.60 -32.99 -10.16
N LYS A 53 -12.99 -31.79 -10.01
CA LYS A 53 -11.55 -31.61 -9.87
C LYS A 53 -11.11 -31.83 -8.42
N VAL A 54 -10.15 -32.71 -8.21
CA VAL A 54 -9.53 -32.87 -6.90
C VAL A 54 -8.42 -31.84 -6.76
N TYR A 55 -8.61 -30.89 -5.85
CA TYR A 55 -7.59 -29.91 -5.49
C TYR A 55 -6.68 -30.50 -4.42
N VAL A 56 -5.38 -30.53 -4.70
CA VAL A 56 -4.36 -31.01 -3.75
C VAL A 56 -3.63 -29.79 -3.19
N SER A 57 -3.55 -29.68 -1.87
CA SER A 57 -2.80 -28.63 -1.18
C SER A 57 -1.35 -28.58 -1.68
N LYS A 58 -0.85 -27.37 -1.89
CA LYS A 58 0.53 -27.11 -2.31
C LYS A 58 1.39 -26.58 -1.15
N ARG A 59 0.83 -26.55 0.06
CA ARG A 59 1.61 -26.21 1.25
C ARG A 59 2.75 -27.21 1.44
N PRO A 60 3.93 -26.79 1.87
CA PRO A 60 4.99 -27.68 2.29
C PRO A 60 4.50 -28.63 3.42
N ALA A 61 5.06 -29.85 3.47
CA ALA A 61 4.84 -30.69 4.63
C ALA A 61 5.28 -29.97 5.91
N VAL A 62 4.66 -30.27 7.05
CA VAL A 62 4.94 -29.53 8.31
C VAL A 62 6.44 -29.50 8.65
N ALA A 63 7.16 -30.58 8.37
CA ALA A 63 8.60 -30.68 8.61
C ALA A 63 9.46 -29.79 7.67
N ASP A 64 8.90 -29.38 6.53
CA ASP A 64 9.60 -28.59 5.52
C ASP A 64 9.23 -27.09 5.57
N ARG A 65 8.32 -26.71 6.47
CA ARG A 65 7.93 -25.31 6.69
C ARG A 65 9.05 -24.58 7.44
N LEU A 66 9.36 -23.35 7.01
CA LEU A 66 10.34 -22.51 7.70
C LEU A 66 9.83 -22.05 9.06
N PHE A 67 8.53 -21.77 9.17
CA PHE A 67 7.85 -21.48 10.42
C PHE A 67 6.46 -22.15 10.44
N ALA A 68 6.07 -22.67 11.59
CA ALA A 68 4.76 -23.30 11.80
C ALA A 68 4.03 -22.61 12.96
N SER A 69 2.75 -22.29 12.75
CA SER A 69 1.89 -21.69 13.77
C SER A 69 0.60 -22.49 13.91
N VAL A 70 0.30 -22.88 15.14
CA VAL A 70 -0.94 -23.58 15.46
C VAL A 70 -2.17 -22.70 15.27
N ALA A 71 -2.05 -21.41 15.57
CA ALA A 71 -3.14 -20.45 15.37
C ALA A 71 -3.47 -20.24 13.89
N VAL A 72 -2.44 -20.15 13.02
CA VAL A 72 -2.64 -20.02 11.58
C VAL A 72 -3.25 -21.31 10.99
N ASP A 73 -2.77 -22.49 11.39
CA ASP A 73 -3.34 -23.76 10.95
C ASP A 73 -4.80 -23.92 11.41
N SER A 74 -5.14 -23.46 12.62
CA SER A 74 -6.51 -23.44 13.13
C SER A 74 -7.40 -22.49 12.33
N LYS A 75 -6.91 -21.28 12.01
CA LYS A 75 -7.64 -20.32 11.17
C LYS A 75 -7.89 -20.87 9.78
N ILE A 76 -6.92 -21.54 9.16
CA ILE A 76 -7.10 -22.19 7.85
C ILE A 76 -8.19 -23.28 7.95
N ALA A 77 -8.14 -24.13 8.98
CA ALA A 77 -9.14 -25.18 9.18
C ALA A 77 -10.55 -24.63 9.43
N GLU A 78 -10.65 -23.49 10.10
CA GLU A 78 -11.91 -22.77 10.33
C GLU A 78 -12.50 -22.25 9.00
N ILE A 79 -11.72 -21.47 8.26
CA ILE A 79 -12.16 -20.82 7.02
C ILE A 79 -12.47 -21.85 5.93
N THR A 80 -11.65 -22.88 5.77
CA THR A 80 -11.85 -23.91 4.77
C THR A 80 -13.13 -24.74 4.99
N LYS A 81 -13.60 -24.86 6.23
CA LYS A 81 -14.91 -25.49 6.53
C LYS A 81 -16.09 -24.63 6.12
N GLN A 82 -15.93 -23.30 6.10
CA GLN A 82 -17.00 -22.35 5.77
C GLN A 82 -17.13 -22.12 4.25
N LEU A 83 -16.02 -22.22 3.51
CA LEU A 83 -15.99 -22.02 2.06
C LEU A 83 -16.50 -23.27 1.31
N THR A 84 -17.58 -23.12 0.54
CA THR A 84 -18.15 -24.22 -0.26
C THR A 84 -17.51 -24.36 -1.63
N ASN A 85 -17.03 -23.26 -2.23
CA ASN A 85 -16.30 -23.30 -3.50
C ASN A 85 -14.94 -23.99 -3.33
N ALA A 86 -14.74 -25.15 -3.95
CA ALA A 86 -13.55 -25.97 -3.78
C ALA A 86 -12.26 -25.28 -4.26
N ARG A 87 -12.33 -24.50 -5.36
CA ARG A 87 -11.18 -23.77 -5.89
C ARG A 87 -10.79 -22.61 -4.99
N LEU A 88 -11.75 -21.80 -4.55
CA LEU A 88 -11.49 -20.69 -3.64
C LEU A 88 -10.87 -21.17 -2.32
N ARG A 89 -11.41 -22.27 -1.77
CA ARG A 89 -10.88 -22.93 -0.58
C ARG A 89 -9.42 -23.37 -0.76
N TRP A 90 -9.12 -24.02 -1.88
CA TRP A 90 -7.77 -24.46 -2.22
C TRP A 90 -6.78 -23.30 -2.40
N MET A 91 -7.20 -22.23 -3.10
CA MET A 91 -6.37 -21.03 -3.25
C MET A 91 -6.11 -20.36 -1.89
N PHE A 92 -7.13 -20.23 -1.04
CA PHE A 92 -6.95 -19.71 0.31
C PHE A 92 -5.97 -20.53 1.14
N GLU A 93 -6.12 -21.86 1.12
CA GLU A 93 -5.24 -22.80 1.84
C GLU A 93 -3.77 -22.68 1.39
N ASN A 94 -3.51 -22.44 0.11
CA ASN A 94 -2.16 -22.26 -0.41
C ASN A 94 -1.60 -20.85 -0.15
N CYS A 95 -2.43 -19.83 -0.37
CA CYS A 95 -2.01 -18.43 -0.36
C CYS A 95 -1.82 -17.87 1.05
N TYR A 96 -2.79 -18.08 1.95
CA TYR A 96 -2.77 -17.46 3.27
C TYR A 96 -1.51 -17.80 4.07
N PRO A 97 -1.07 -19.05 4.20
CA PRO A 97 0.11 -19.41 4.97
C PRO A 97 1.44 -19.25 4.20
N ASN A 98 1.42 -18.82 2.93
CA ASN A 98 2.60 -18.87 2.07
C ASN A 98 3.81 -18.15 2.68
N THR A 99 3.60 -16.97 3.29
CA THR A 99 4.68 -16.23 3.95
C THR A 99 5.31 -17.04 5.09
N ILE A 100 4.53 -17.49 6.06
CA ILE A 100 5.10 -18.18 7.22
C ILE A 100 5.67 -19.54 6.87
N ASP A 101 5.05 -20.26 5.95
CA ASP A 101 5.52 -21.59 5.53
C ASP A 101 6.87 -21.53 4.79
N THR A 102 7.16 -20.41 4.06
CA THR A 102 8.21 -20.44 3.03
C THR A 102 9.21 -19.27 3.07
N THR A 103 8.92 -18.18 3.77
CA THR A 103 9.78 -16.96 3.74
C THR A 103 10.27 -16.49 5.10
N VAL A 104 9.72 -17.01 6.18
CA VAL A 104 10.04 -16.57 7.55
C VAL A 104 11.21 -17.37 8.12
N ARG A 105 12.24 -16.68 8.58
CA ARG A 105 13.35 -17.26 9.35
C ARG A 105 13.40 -16.62 10.72
N TYR A 106 13.03 -17.36 11.74
CA TYR A 106 13.04 -16.94 13.12
C TYR A 106 14.32 -17.40 13.82
N TYR A 107 14.93 -16.50 14.60
CA TYR A 107 16.11 -16.71 15.39
C TYR A 107 15.88 -16.21 16.82
N THR A 108 16.59 -16.80 17.79
CA THR A 108 16.79 -16.22 19.11
C THR A 108 18.23 -15.76 19.19
N LEU A 109 18.48 -14.49 19.47
CA LEU A 109 19.81 -13.92 19.57
C LEU A 109 20.51 -14.38 20.87
N GLU A 110 21.83 -14.12 20.98
CA GLU A 110 22.62 -14.52 22.14
C GLU A 110 22.16 -13.87 23.47
N ASP A 111 21.59 -12.66 23.40
CA ASP A 111 20.99 -11.95 24.53
C ASP A 111 19.59 -12.43 24.89
N GLY A 112 19.04 -13.37 24.13
CA GLY A 112 17.71 -13.95 24.30
C GLY A 112 16.60 -13.20 23.58
N ASP A 113 16.93 -12.16 22.82
CA ASP A 113 15.94 -11.38 22.06
C ASP A 113 15.46 -12.10 20.80
N ASP A 114 14.27 -11.74 20.33
CA ASP A 114 13.71 -12.29 19.11
C ASP A 114 14.27 -11.58 17.88
N ASP A 115 14.48 -12.33 16.82
CA ASP A 115 14.91 -11.83 15.52
C ASP A 115 14.25 -12.60 14.39
N THR A 116 13.66 -11.92 13.42
CA THR A 116 12.96 -12.57 12.31
C THR A 116 13.22 -11.87 11.00
N LEU A 117 13.67 -12.63 10.02
CA LEU A 117 13.74 -12.19 8.63
C LEU A 117 12.55 -12.71 7.86
N VAL A 118 12.03 -11.88 6.95
CA VAL A 118 10.91 -12.22 6.07
C VAL A 118 11.33 -11.90 4.63
N TYR A 119 11.57 -12.93 3.84
CA TYR A 119 11.92 -12.77 2.42
C TYR A 119 10.70 -12.44 1.57
N THR A 120 10.91 -11.82 0.41
CA THR A 120 9.80 -11.48 -0.50
C THR A 120 9.23 -12.69 -1.25
N GLY A 121 9.94 -13.81 -1.23
CA GLY A 121 9.66 -15.03 -1.98
C GLY A 121 10.93 -15.53 -2.67
N ASP A 122 11.00 -15.41 -3.98
CA ASP A 122 12.13 -15.82 -4.80
C ASP A 122 13.40 -14.96 -4.65
N ILE A 123 13.31 -13.81 -3.95
CA ILE A 123 14.46 -12.98 -3.60
C ILE A 123 14.74 -13.12 -2.10
N HIS A 124 15.97 -13.55 -1.76
CA HIS A 124 16.40 -13.81 -0.39
C HIS A 124 16.92 -12.53 0.28
N ALA A 125 16.09 -11.51 0.34
CA ALA A 125 16.33 -10.28 1.06
C ALA A 125 15.03 -9.78 1.72
N MET A 126 15.15 -8.98 2.76
CA MET A 126 14.04 -8.45 3.54
C MET A 126 13.80 -6.98 3.18
N TRP A 127 12.77 -6.70 2.41
CA TRP A 127 12.24 -5.34 2.26
C TRP A 127 11.46 -4.94 3.50
N LEU A 128 11.63 -3.70 3.95
CA LEU A 128 10.86 -3.17 5.08
C LEU A 128 9.36 -3.10 4.77
N ARG A 129 8.99 -2.73 3.58
CA ARG A 129 7.61 -2.75 3.06
C ARG A 129 7.03 -4.16 3.08
N ASP A 130 7.67 -5.07 2.34
CA ASP A 130 7.18 -6.44 2.13
C ASP A 130 7.06 -7.20 3.44
N SER A 131 8.09 -7.15 4.28
CA SER A 131 8.09 -7.87 5.56
C SER A 131 6.94 -7.43 6.47
N GLY A 132 6.66 -6.11 6.53
CA GLY A 132 5.54 -5.59 7.30
C GLY A 132 4.18 -6.00 6.74
N ALA A 133 4.03 -5.96 5.40
CA ALA A 133 2.78 -6.32 4.74
C ALA A 133 2.50 -7.83 4.75
N GLN A 134 3.54 -8.64 4.55
CA GLN A 134 3.42 -10.10 4.50
C GLN A 134 2.98 -10.72 5.83
N VAL A 135 3.44 -10.18 6.96
CA VAL A 135 3.07 -10.71 8.28
C VAL A 135 1.82 -10.04 8.88
N TRP A 136 1.35 -8.96 8.28
CA TRP A 136 0.22 -8.17 8.76
C TRP A 136 -1.03 -8.99 9.09
N PRO A 137 -1.50 -9.94 8.25
CA PRO A 137 -2.74 -10.66 8.52
C PRO A 137 -2.66 -11.61 9.71
N TYR A 138 -1.46 -11.92 10.18
CA TYR A 138 -1.26 -12.82 11.31
C TYR A 138 -1.24 -12.10 12.66
N VAL A 139 -1.16 -10.77 12.68
CA VAL A 139 -1.10 -9.97 13.92
C VAL A 139 -2.32 -10.25 14.80
N GLN A 140 -3.51 -10.42 14.20
CA GLN A 140 -4.74 -10.70 14.94
C GLN A 140 -4.72 -12.05 15.70
N LEU A 141 -3.84 -12.96 15.30
CA LEU A 141 -3.66 -14.28 15.93
C LEU A 141 -2.55 -14.32 16.99
N ALA A 142 -1.84 -13.20 17.21
CA ALA A 142 -0.66 -13.14 18.07
C ALA A 142 -0.93 -13.53 19.55
N ASN A 143 -2.16 -13.36 20.03
CA ASN A 143 -2.55 -13.75 21.38
C ASN A 143 -2.94 -15.23 21.50
N GLU A 144 -3.11 -15.94 20.38
CA GLU A 144 -3.52 -17.35 20.35
C GLU A 144 -2.31 -18.30 20.24
N ASP A 145 -1.13 -17.77 19.87
CA ASP A 145 0.07 -18.57 19.63
C ASP A 145 1.33 -17.78 20.03
N GLU A 146 1.99 -18.25 21.09
CA GLU A 146 3.19 -17.58 21.62
C GLU A 146 4.37 -17.61 20.62
N ALA A 147 4.52 -18.69 19.84
CA ALA A 147 5.56 -18.77 18.83
C ALA A 147 5.32 -17.73 17.73
N LEU A 148 4.07 -17.58 17.27
CA LEU A 148 3.66 -16.56 16.32
C LEU A 148 3.91 -15.15 16.87
N ARG A 149 3.57 -14.89 18.13
CA ARG A 149 3.82 -13.61 18.79
C ARG A 149 5.30 -13.26 18.83
N LYS A 150 6.18 -14.22 19.16
CA LYS A 150 7.64 -14.04 19.12
C LYS A 150 8.17 -13.76 17.72
N MET A 151 7.67 -14.48 16.73
CA MET A 151 8.01 -14.25 15.31
C MET A 151 7.65 -12.83 14.87
N LEU A 152 6.45 -12.35 15.19
CA LEU A 152 6.00 -10.99 14.89
C LEU A 152 6.83 -9.94 15.63
N ARG A 153 7.11 -10.17 16.92
CA ARG A 153 8.00 -9.33 17.73
C ARG A 153 9.39 -9.25 17.10
N GLY A 154 9.95 -10.39 16.71
CA GLY A 154 11.26 -10.46 16.06
C GLY A 154 11.29 -9.71 14.71
N THR A 155 10.21 -9.77 13.93
CA THR A 155 10.09 -9.00 12.67
C THR A 155 10.16 -7.50 12.94
N ILE A 156 9.42 -7.00 13.94
CA ILE A 156 9.40 -5.59 14.30
C ILE A 156 10.79 -5.12 14.77
N LEU A 157 11.43 -5.88 15.68
CA LEU A 157 12.76 -5.54 16.17
C LEU A 157 13.81 -5.55 15.06
N ARG A 158 13.74 -6.52 14.12
CA ARG A 158 14.59 -6.54 12.93
C ARG A 158 14.39 -5.29 12.07
N GLN A 159 13.15 -4.86 11.87
CA GLN A 159 12.86 -3.62 11.12
C GLN A 159 13.45 -2.40 11.81
N PHE A 160 13.38 -2.28 13.15
CA PHE A 160 14.00 -1.18 13.87
C PHE A 160 15.54 -1.20 13.73
N ARG A 161 16.19 -2.36 13.86
CA ARG A 161 17.63 -2.52 13.64
C ARG A 161 18.05 -2.14 12.23
N SER A 162 17.25 -2.49 11.24
CA SER A 162 17.44 -2.12 9.84
C SER A 162 17.36 -0.60 9.63
N ILE A 163 16.36 0.08 10.21
CA ILE A 163 16.24 1.54 10.16
C ILE A 163 17.40 2.24 10.88
N ILE A 164 17.89 1.68 11.98
CA ILE A 164 19.05 2.21 12.70
C ILE A 164 20.31 2.10 11.85
N LEU A 165 20.47 0.99 11.13
CA LEU A 165 21.60 0.74 10.25
C LEU A 165 21.63 1.71 9.06
N ASP A 166 20.50 1.84 8.35
CA ASP A 166 20.35 2.79 7.23
C ASP A 166 18.87 3.10 6.93
N PRO A 167 18.38 4.29 7.29
CA PRO A 167 16.97 4.66 7.05
C PRO A 167 16.64 4.95 5.58
N TYR A 168 17.64 5.02 4.70
CA TYR A 168 17.46 5.19 3.26
C TYR A 168 17.40 3.87 2.48
N ALA A 169 17.75 2.75 3.12
CA ALA A 169 17.69 1.45 2.47
C ALA A 169 16.28 0.86 2.54
N ASN A 170 15.85 0.27 1.43
CA ASN A 170 14.57 -0.45 1.34
C ASN A 170 14.72 -1.94 1.64
N ALA A 171 15.89 -2.56 1.34
CA ALA A 171 16.09 -4.00 1.47
C ALA A 171 17.42 -4.37 2.14
N PHE A 172 17.35 -5.40 3.00
CA PHE A 172 18.45 -5.84 3.86
C PHE A 172 18.74 -7.32 3.67
N LEU A 173 20.02 -7.68 3.77
CA LEU A 173 20.49 -9.06 3.72
C LEU A 173 20.30 -9.75 5.08
N ASP A 174 20.22 -11.08 5.02
CA ASP A 174 20.20 -11.91 6.23
C ASP A 174 21.61 -11.93 6.87
N PRO A 175 21.79 -11.42 8.08
CA PRO A 175 23.10 -11.45 8.76
C PRO A 175 23.54 -12.88 9.13
N HIS A 176 22.64 -13.87 9.05
CA HIS A 176 22.93 -15.26 9.31
C HIS A 176 23.21 -16.07 8.02
N ASP A 177 23.06 -15.45 6.84
CA ASP A 177 23.40 -16.10 5.56
C ASP A 177 24.93 -16.07 5.36
N PRO A 178 25.58 -17.23 5.23
CA PRO A 178 27.04 -17.28 4.99
C PRO A 178 27.43 -16.81 3.58
N ASN A 179 26.47 -16.70 2.64
CA ASN A 179 26.71 -16.34 1.25
C ASN A 179 25.63 -15.35 0.73
N PRO A 180 25.56 -14.15 1.30
CA PRO A 180 24.55 -13.16 0.92
C PRO A 180 24.75 -12.67 -0.52
N ASP A 181 23.65 -12.34 -1.19
CA ASP A 181 23.67 -11.81 -2.56
C ASP A 181 23.94 -10.31 -2.58
N HIS A 182 25.15 -9.93 -2.92
CA HIS A 182 25.62 -8.56 -3.03
C HIS A 182 25.48 -7.97 -4.46
N GLN A 183 24.50 -8.38 -5.24
CA GLN A 183 24.38 -7.97 -6.66
C GLN A 183 24.37 -6.46 -6.88
N TRP A 184 23.90 -5.65 -5.91
CA TRP A 184 23.75 -4.21 -6.05
C TRP A 184 24.85 -3.38 -5.39
N MET A 185 25.93 -4.00 -4.91
CA MET A 185 27.06 -3.31 -4.28
C MET A 185 27.78 -2.28 -5.17
N SER A 186 27.57 -2.35 -6.49
CA SER A 186 28.12 -1.38 -7.45
C SER A 186 27.26 -0.13 -7.64
N ASP A 187 26.09 -0.04 -7.01
CA ASP A 187 25.24 1.15 -7.07
C ASP A 187 25.97 2.36 -6.48
N ARG A 188 25.85 3.49 -7.16
CA ARG A 188 26.42 4.75 -6.68
C ARG A 188 25.50 5.38 -5.64
N THR A 189 25.60 4.90 -4.44
CA THR A 189 24.95 5.37 -3.21
C THR A 189 25.87 4.95 -2.04
N ASP A 190 25.50 5.24 -0.79
CA ASP A 190 26.28 4.82 0.40
C ASP A 190 25.94 3.36 0.77
N MET A 191 26.33 2.40 -0.11
CA MET A 191 26.09 0.97 0.11
C MET A 191 26.92 0.43 1.29
N LYS A 192 26.30 -0.42 2.11
CA LYS A 192 26.92 -1.17 3.20
C LYS A 192 26.77 -2.67 2.94
N LEU A 193 27.58 -3.49 3.58
CA LEU A 193 27.60 -4.96 3.35
C LEU A 193 26.28 -5.64 3.78
N GLU A 194 25.55 -5.04 4.71
CA GLU A 194 24.30 -5.57 5.23
C GLU A 194 23.09 -5.22 4.35
N LEU A 195 23.29 -4.36 3.34
CA LEU A 195 22.21 -3.91 2.46
C LEU A 195 22.14 -4.79 1.22
N HIS A 196 20.91 -5.21 0.87
CA HIS A 196 20.64 -5.76 -0.44
C HIS A 196 20.47 -4.63 -1.46
N GLU A 197 19.66 -3.59 -1.12
CA GLU A 197 19.37 -2.45 -1.98
C GLU A 197 19.19 -1.17 -1.15
N ARG A 198 19.60 -0.02 -1.70
CA ARG A 198 19.49 1.27 -1.01
C ARG A 198 18.67 2.28 -1.81
N LYS A 199 17.47 1.90 -2.22
CA LYS A 199 16.47 2.78 -2.82
C LYS A 199 15.65 3.47 -1.74
N TRP A 200 15.63 4.81 -1.75
CA TRP A 200 14.87 5.59 -0.78
C TRP A 200 13.38 5.62 -1.16
N GLU A 201 12.57 5.08 -0.29
CA GLU A 201 11.11 5.00 -0.37
C GLU A 201 10.51 5.42 0.98
N ILE A 202 9.55 6.35 0.98
CA ILE A 202 8.89 6.81 2.22
C ILE A 202 8.22 5.64 2.95
N ASP A 203 7.56 4.78 2.22
CA ASP A 203 6.77 3.67 2.76
C ASP A 203 7.64 2.61 3.46
N SER A 204 8.91 2.48 3.10
CA SER A 204 9.88 1.64 3.81
C SER A 204 10.01 2.01 5.29
N LEU A 205 9.79 3.28 5.66
CA LEU A 205 9.77 3.70 7.06
C LEU A 205 8.36 3.71 7.69
N CYS A 206 7.31 3.62 6.87
CA CYS A 206 5.92 3.64 7.34
C CYS A 206 5.39 2.24 7.71
N TYR A 207 5.73 1.21 6.94
CA TYR A 207 5.30 -0.16 7.21
C TYR A 207 5.74 -0.69 8.57
N PRO A 208 6.99 -0.47 9.03
CA PRO A 208 7.40 -0.84 10.38
C PRO A 208 6.56 -0.17 11.47
N LEU A 209 6.23 1.10 11.32
CA LEU A 209 5.38 1.84 12.26
C LEU A 209 3.95 1.28 12.29
N ARG A 210 3.39 0.98 11.12
CA ARG A 210 2.07 0.36 11.00
C ARG A 210 2.02 -0.99 11.70
N LEU A 211 3.02 -1.85 11.45
CA LEU A 211 3.10 -3.19 12.03
C LEU A 211 3.29 -3.13 13.55
N ALA A 212 4.21 -2.31 14.04
CA ALA A 212 4.49 -2.18 15.48
C ALA A 212 3.27 -1.64 16.26
N TYR A 213 2.56 -0.65 15.67
CA TYR A 213 1.35 -0.10 16.26
C TYR A 213 0.26 -1.17 16.40
N GLU A 214 -0.02 -1.93 15.33
CA GLU A 214 -1.07 -2.96 15.34
C GLU A 214 -0.72 -4.12 16.28
N TYR A 215 0.54 -4.57 16.26
CA TYR A 215 1.02 -5.58 17.20
C TYR A 215 0.76 -5.15 18.64
N TRP A 216 1.10 -3.93 19.01
CA TRP A 216 0.84 -3.39 20.33
C TRP A 216 -0.65 -3.29 20.63
N ARG A 217 -1.46 -2.82 19.69
CA ARG A 217 -2.91 -2.71 19.85
C ARG A 217 -3.59 -4.05 20.11
N VAL A 218 -3.12 -5.10 19.44
CA VAL A 218 -3.68 -6.46 19.58
C VAL A 218 -3.16 -7.16 20.83
N THR A 219 -1.85 -7.07 21.09
CA THR A 219 -1.22 -7.87 22.15
C THR A 219 -1.11 -7.16 23.50
N GLY A 220 -1.13 -5.84 23.52
CA GLY A 220 -0.77 -5.03 24.69
C GLY A 220 0.73 -5.05 25.01
N ASP A 221 1.56 -5.74 24.22
CA ASP A 221 2.99 -5.88 24.47
C ASP A 221 3.76 -4.62 24.05
N ALA A 222 4.14 -3.83 25.07
CA ALA A 222 4.94 -2.62 24.90
C ALA A 222 6.46 -2.87 24.95
N SER A 223 6.92 -4.12 25.09
CA SER A 223 8.34 -4.45 25.25
C SER A 223 9.18 -4.13 24.03
N ILE A 224 8.56 -3.99 22.86
CA ILE A 224 9.23 -3.59 21.60
C ILE A 224 9.61 -2.11 21.56
N PHE A 225 9.03 -1.24 22.43
CA PHE A 225 9.22 0.20 22.40
C PHE A 225 10.31 0.67 23.37
N GLN A 226 11.49 0.07 23.25
CA GLN A 226 12.66 0.37 24.08
C GLN A 226 13.69 1.24 23.30
N GLU A 227 14.97 1.12 23.62
CA GLU A 227 16.05 1.93 23.07
C GLU A 227 16.15 1.84 21.52
N GLU A 228 15.99 0.64 20.94
CA GLU A 228 16.01 0.46 19.48
C GLU A 228 14.86 1.21 18.80
N TRP A 229 13.66 1.16 19.37
CA TRP A 229 12.52 1.95 18.89
C TRP A 229 12.83 3.44 18.88
N LEU A 230 13.33 3.99 20.00
CA LEU A 230 13.63 5.43 20.09
C LEU A 230 14.71 5.85 19.10
N LYS A 231 15.75 5.04 18.90
CA LYS A 231 16.77 5.28 17.88
C LYS A 231 16.21 5.23 16.46
N ALA A 232 15.34 4.24 16.16
CA ALA A 232 14.69 4.16 14.88
C ALA A 232 13.80 5.37 14.62
N MET A 233 13.04 5.83 15.62
CA MET A 233 12.19 7.04 15.51
C MET A 233 13.00 8.30 15.26
N HIS A 234 14.14 8.48 15.93
CA HIS A 234 15.06 9.60 15.62
C HIS A 234 15.50 9.59 14.16
N ASN A 235 15.89 8.42 13.64
CA ASN A 235 16.29 8.28 12.24
C ASN A 235 15.14 8.56 11.27
N ILE A 236 13.93 8.05 11.56
CA ILE A 236 12.74 8.32 10.74
C ILE A 236 12.44 9.80 10.66
N LEU A 237 12.37 10.48 11.81
CA LEU A 237 12.10 11.92 11.87
C LEU A 237 13.16 12.75 11.16
N ALA A 238 14.44 12.44 11.38
CA ALA A 238 15.55 13.11 10.71
C ALA A 238 15.49 12.94 9.19
N THR A 239 15.25 11.69 8.72
CA THR A 239 15.15 11.37 7.30
C THR A 239 13.95 12.07 6.64
N PHE A 240 12.77 12.01 7.24
CA PHE A 240 11.58 12.68 6.71
C PHE A 240 11.78 14.20 6.61
N LYS A 241 12.36 14.84 7.65
CA LYS A 241 12.66 16.28 7.63
C LYS A 241 13.69 16.64 6.56
N GLU A 242 14.77 15.86 6.42
CA GLU A 242 15.75 16.08 5.35
C GLU A 242 15.08 15.95 3.97
N GLN A 243 14.19 14.98 3.80
CA GLN A 243 13.50 14.74 2.54
C GLN A 243 12.34 15.70 2.25
N GLN A 244 11.98 16.60 3.18
CA GLN A 244 11.16 17.77 2.84
C GLN A 244 11.92 18.78 1.96
N LYS A 245 13.24 18.60 1.78
CA LYS A 245 14.12 19.40 0.91
C LYS A 245 14.15 20.90 1.24
N LYS A 246 13.78 21.31 2.47
CA LYS A 246 13.77 22.73 2.91
C LYS A 246 15.16 23.34 2.87
N ASP A 247 16.19 22.56 3.21
CA ASP A 247 17.59 22.99 3.30
C ASP A 247 18.42 22.53 2.09
N GLY A 248 17.77 22.25 0.95
CA GLY A 248 18.42 21.81 -0.29
C GLY A 248 18.14 20.36 -0.64
N HIS A 249 19.04 19.74 -1.45
CA HIS A 249 18.79 18.40 -1.98
C HIS A 249 18.94 17.25 -0.97
N GLY A 250 19.48 17.52 0.21
CA GLY A 250 19.81 16.49 1.19
C GLY A 250 21.05 15.67 0.80
N SER A 251 21.36 14.67 1.62
CA SER A 251 22.55 13.81 1.47
C SER A 251 22.37 12.63 0.53
N TYR A 252 21.12 12.21 0.29
CA TYR A 252 20.80 11.02 -0.49
C TYR A 252 21.03 11.21 -1.98
N VAL A 253 21.74 10.25 -2.58
CA VAL A 253 21.95 10.11 -4.03
C VAL A 253 21.85 8.64 -4.39
N PHE A 254 21.32 8.34 -5.60
CA PHE A 254 21.27 6.98 -6.12
C PHE A 254 21.43 6.95 -7.63
N GLN A 255 22.40 6.17 -8.10
CA GLN A 255 22.53 5.82 -9.52
C GLN A 255 22.91 4.35 -9.66
N ARG A 256 22.19 3.66 -10.55
CA ARG A 256 22.47 2.28 -10.95
C ARG A 256 22.87 2.27 -12.43
N LYS A 257 23.86 1.46 -12.77
CA LYS A 257 24.16 1.18 -14.18
C LYS A 257 23.14 0.17 -14.70
N THR A 258 22.17 0.64 -15.47
CA THR A 258 21.05 -0.14 -15.95
C THR A 258 20.59 0.34 -17.32
N GLU A 259 19.92 -0.55 -18.08
CA GLU A 259 19.20 -0.18 -19.31
C GLU A 259 17.76 0.28 -19.03
N ARG A 260 17.25 0.03 -17.82
CA ARG A 260 15.92 0.44 -17.37
C ARG A 260 15.95 1.86 -16.81
N GLN A 261 15.31 2.79 -17.51
CA GLN A 261 15.35 4.22 -17.15
C GLN A 261 14.80 4.51 -15.74
N LEU A 262 13.82 3.74 -15.28
CA LEU A 262 13.21 3.93 -13.96
C LEU A 262 13.93 3.18 -12.83
N ASP A 263 14.99 2.44 -13.14
CA ASP A 263 15.80 1.74 -12.14
C ASP A 263 16.99 2.58 -11.63
N THR A 264 16.98 3.87 -11.93
CA THR A 264 18.00 4.84 -11.53
C THR A 264 17.43 6.25 -11.46
N MET A 265 18.02 7.12 -10.64
CA MET A 265 17.60 8.52 -10.56
C MET A 265 18.31 9.40 -11.59
N SER A 266 17.58 10.38 -12.13
CA SER A 266 18.10 11.45 -12.98
C SER A 266 18.99 12.44 -12.20
N ASN A 267 19.58 13.42 -12.92
CA ASN A 267 20.30 14.57 -12.34
C ASN A 267 21.38 14.14 -11.33
N ASP A 268 22.31 13.31 -11.78
CA ASP A 268 23.42 12.79 -10.96
C ASP A 268 22.96 12.06 -9.68
N GLY A 269 21.82 11.39 -9.74
CA GLY A 269 21.25 10.62 -8.63
C GLY A 269 20.45 11.42 -7.63
N LYS A 270 20.12 12.69 -7.92
CA LYS A 270 19.33 13.56 -7.04
C LYS A 270 17.84 13.60 -7.39
N GLY A 271 17.46 13.03 -8.54
CA GLY A 271 16.10 13.10 -9.08
C GLY A 271 15.74 14.46 -9.67
N ASN A 272 14.52 14.58 -10.16
CA ASN A 272 14.03 15.82 -10.72
C ASN A 272 13.84 16.90 -9.64
N PRO A 273 14.03 18.20 -9.96
CA PRO A 273 13.87 19.28 -9.00
C PRO A 273 12.47 19.33 -8.40
N VAL A 274 12.39 19.67 -7.12
CA VAL A 274 11.13 19.95 -6.42
C VAL A 274 11.19 21.30 -5.76
N LYS A 275 10.01 21.92 -5.58
CA LYS A 275 9.84 23.10 -4.71
C LYS A 275 9.41 22.60 -3.34
N PRO A 276 10.19 22.90 -2.28
CA PRO A 276 9.79 22.52 -0.91
C PRO A 276 8.44 23.15 -0.54
N VAL A 277 7.47 22.29 -0.22
CA VAL A 277 6.08 22.72 0.10
C VAL A 277 5.55 22.03 1.35
N GLY A 278 6.40 21.33 2.10
CA GLY A 278 6.03 20.59 3.30
C GLY A 278 5.82 19.08 3.05
N LEU A 279 5.73 18.63 1.79
CA LEU A 279 5.70 17.22 1.44
C LEU A 279 7.09 16.58 1.58
N ILE A 280 7.12 15.26 1.79
CA ILE A 280 8.33 14.44 1.86
C ILE A 280 8.60 13.88 0.47
N ALA A 281 9.84 14.05 -0.02
CA ALA A 281 10.26 13.51 -1.31
C ALA A 281 10.61 12.02 -1.19
N SER A 282 10.12 11.20 -2.10
CA SER A 282 10.50 9.81 -2.33
C SER A 282 11.35 9.71 -3.60
N ALA A 283 12.46 9.02 -3.53
CA ALA A 283 13.29 8.80 -4.72
C ALA A 283 12.66 7.71 -5.61
N PHE A 284 12.09 6.71 -4.99
CA PHE A 284 11.47 5.58 -5.65
C PHE A 284 10.02 5.39 -5.17
N ARG A 285 9.25 4.70 -5.99
CA ARG A 285 7.88 4.23 -5.74
C ARG A 285 7.94 2.89 -5.01
N PRO A 286 6.83 2.44 -4.40
CA PRO A 286 6.74 1.08 -3.83
C PRO A 286 7.02 -0.05 -4.84
N SER A 287 7.01 0.25 -6.13
CA SER A 287 7.37 -0.67 -7.22
C SER A 287 8.87 -0.71 -7.53
N ASP A 288 9.72 -0.04 -6.73
CA ASP A 288 11.15 0.15 -6.97
C ASP A 288 11.50 1.02 -8.19
N ASP A 289 10.52 1.64 -8.85
CA ASP A 289 10.72 2.56 -9.96
C ASP A 289 10.96 4.00 -9.46
N ALA A 290 11.90 4.71 -10.07
CA ALA A 290 12.18 6.10 -9.76
C ALA A 290 10.96 7.00 -10.01
N THR A 291 10.69 7.92 -9.07
CA THR A 291 9.62 8.91 -9.21
C THR A 291 9.90 9.89 -10.34
N THR A 292 8.85 10.29 -11.06
CA THR A 292 8.93 11.39 -12.02
C THR A 292 8.94 12.73 -11.31
N PHE A 293 7.99 12.93 -10.38
CA PHE A 293 7.96 14.04 -9.44
C PHE A 293 8.12 13.48 -8.03
N GLN A 294 9.12 13.97 -7.30
CA GLN A 294 9.55 13.28 -6.08
C GLN A 294 8.53 13.31 -4.92
N PHE A 295 7.51 14.17 -4.95
CA PHE A 295 6.46 14.12 -3.94
C PHE A 295 5.39 13.09 -4.33
N LEU A 296 5.63 11.85 -3.92
CA LEU A 296 4.72 10.70 -4.10
C LEU A 296 3.56 10.81 -3.11
N ILE A 297 2.37 11.08 -3.61
CA ILE A 297 1.21 11.43 -2.80
C ILE A 297 0.72 10.26 -1.93
N PRO A 298 0.53 9.02 -2.44
CA PRO A 298 0.09 7.92 -1.58
C PRO A 298 1.03 7.68 -0.40
N SER A 299 2.36 7.72 -0.63
CA SER A 299 3.34 7.53 0.45
C SER A 299 3.35 8.70 1.45
N ASN A 300 3.04 9.92 1.02
CA ASN A 300 2.87 11.06 1.94
C ASN A 300 1.63 10.91 2.83
N PHE A 301 0.50 10.40 2.32
CA PHE A 301 -0.64 10.04 3.15
C PHE A 301 -0.26 8.97 4.19
N PHE A 302 0.46 7.94 3.76
CA PHE A 302 0.90 6.87 4.65
C PHE A 302 1.91 7.38 5.71
N ALA A 303 2.75 8.36 5.37
CA ALA A 303 3.62 9.02 6.35
C ALA A 303 2.81 9.76 7.43
N VAL A 304 1.75 10.48 7.05
CA VAL A 304 0.86 11.17 8.02
C VAL A 304 0.25 10.18 9.00
N SER A 305 -0.40 9.12 8.51
CA SER A 305 -1.05 8.12 9.37
C SER A 305 -0.05 7.37 10.25
N SER A 306 1.16 7.10 9.74
CA SER A 306 2.24 6.42 10.47
C SER A 306 2.83 7.31 11.56
N LEU A 307 3.06 8.60 11.29
CA LEU A 307 3.54 9.56 12.29
C LEU A 307 2.52 9.77 13.42
N ARG A 308 1.22 9.78 13.13
CA ARG A 308 0.17 9.88 14.16
C ARG A 308 0.15 8.65 15.07
N LYS A 309 0.32 7.44 14.51
CA LYS A 309 0.46 6.19 15.28
C LYS A 309 1.72 6.21 16.16
N ALA A 310 2.84 6.68 15.62
CA ALA A 310 4.08 6.84 16.37
C ALA A 310 3.94 7.84 17.52
N ALA A 311 3.28 8.98 17.29
CA ALA A 311 2.98 9.96 18.33
C ALA A 311 2.16 9.37 19.48
N GLU A 312 1.15 8.55 19.19
CA GLU A 312 0.35 7.85 20.21
C GLU A 312 1.22 6.90 21.06
N ILE A 313 2.10 6.11 20.43
CA ILE A 313 3.03 5.20 21.11
C ILE A 313 3.97 6.01 22.03
N LEU A 314 4.64 7.03 21.47
CA LEU A 314 5.59 7.88 22.20
C LEU A 314 4.93 8.56 23.42
N GLN A 315 3.73 9.09 23.23
CA GLN A 315 2.98 9.74 24.32
C GLN A 315 2.54 8.74 25.38
N THR A 316 2.04 7.55 24.99
CA THR A 316 1.36 6.62 25.88
C THR A 316 2.32 5.64 26.55
N VAL A 317 3.28 5.11 25.79
CA VAL A 317 4.21 4.06 26.26
C VAL A 317 5.51 4.68 26.77
N ASN A 318 6.15 5.51 25.96
CA ASN A 318 7.46 6.08 26.29
C ASN A 318 7.37 7.30 27.21
N GLN A 319 6.21 7.96 27.28
CA GLN A 319 6.00 9.24 27.97
C GLN A 319 6.97 10.34 27.45
N ASP A 320 7.35 10.24 26.20
CA ASP A 320 8.20 11.20 25.48
C ASP A 320 7.31 12.21 24.74
N ALA A 321 6.87 13.23 25.48
CA ALA A 321 5.98 14.26 24.94
C ALA A 321 6.64 15.10 23.86
N ASP A 322 7.95 15.32 23.92
CA ASP A 322 8.69 16.13 22.97
C ASP A 322 8.75 15.46 21.60
N MET A 323 9.14 14.17 21.55
CA MET A 323 9.18 13.42 20.28
C MET A 323 7.77 13.14 19.73
N ALA A 324 6.78 12.89 20.61
CA ALA A 324 5.38 12.76 20.19
C ALA A 324 4.86 14.05 19.54
N GLN A 325 5.18 15.21 20.11
CA GLN A 325 4.84 16.51 19.53
C GLN A 325 5.56 16.73 18.18
N GLU A 326 6.83 16.34 18.07
CA GLU A 326 7.58 16.42 16.82
C GLU A 326 6.94 15.59 15.70
N CYS A 327 6.51 14.37 15.98
CA CYS A 327 5.73 13.54 15.05
C CYS A 327 4.42 14.21 14.63
N THR A 328 3.69 14.79 15.59
CA THR A 328 2.40 15.46 15.34
C THR A 328 2.58 16.68 14.45
N VAL A 329 3.57 17.54 14.75
CA VAL A 329 3.86 18.74 13.95
C VAL A 329 4.24 18.38 12.52
N LEU A 330 5.08 17.37 12.34
CA LEU A 330 5.46 16.92 11.01
C LEU A 330 4.26 16.32 10.24
N ALA A 331 3.43 15.50 10.91
CA ALA A 331 2.21 14.97 10.31
C ALA A 331 1.25 16.09 9.86
N ASP A 332 1.02 17.10 10.71
CA ASP A 332 0.16 18.24 10.40
C ASP A 332 0.70 19.06 9.21
N GLU A 333 2.01 19.24 9.15
CA GLU A 333 2.65 19.96 8.03
C GLU A 333 2.46 19.21 6.69
N VAL A 334 2.70 17.89 6.69
CA VAL A 334 2.52 17.05 5.48
C VAL A 334 1.04 17.00 5.08
N GLU A 335 0.12 16.84 6.03
CA GLU A 335 -1.32 16.82 5.76
C GLU A 335 -1.83 18.13 5.16
N ASN A 336 -1.40 19.28 5.70
CA ASN A 336 -1.71 20.59 5.13
C ASN A 336 -1.18 20.74 3.70
N ALA A 337 0.03 20.24 3.44
CA ALA A 337 0.61 20.25 2.10
C ALA A 337 -0.15 19.33 1.14
N LEU A 338 -0.60 18.15 1.58
CA LEU A 338 -1.45 17.25 0.79
C LEU A 338 -2.76 17.94 0.38
N GLN A 339 -3.44 18.63 1.32
CA GLN A 339 -4.67 19.38 1.02
C GLN A 339 -4.45 20.48 -0.03
N GLN A 340 -3.27 21.09 -0.06
CA GLN A 340 -2.97 22.19 -0.97
C GLN A 340 -2.46 21.74 -2.34
N TYR A 341 -1.64 20.67 -2.41
CA TYR A 341 -0.87 20.34 -3.62
C TYR A 341 -1.28 19.00 -4.26
N ALA A 342 -1.94 18.09 -3.53
CA ALA A 342 -2.27 16.76 -4.05
C ALA A 342 -3.55 16.73 -4.89
N ILE A 343 -4.42 17.74 -4.80
CA ILE A 343 -5.75 17.71 -5.42
C ILE A 343 -5.71 18.29 -6.82
N ASN A 344 -6.22 17.53 -7.79
CA ASN A 344 -6.46 17.95 -9.17
C ASN A 344 -7.97 18.12 -9.42
N ASN A 345 -8.35 19.17 -10.16
CA ASN A 345 -9.72 19.37 -10.63
C ASN A 345 -9.89 18.75 -12.02
N HIS A 346 -10.06 17.43 -12.07
CA HIS A 346 -10.18 16.68 -13.32
C HIS A 346 -11.53 16.94 -14.01
N PRO A 347 -11.57 17.24 -15.34
CA PRO A 347 -12.79 17.66 -16.03
C PRO A 347 -13.92 16.59 -16.03
N LYS A 348 -13.56 15.30 -15.98
CA LYS A 348 -14.50 14.18 -16.01
C LYS A 348 -14.89 13.70 -14.61
N TYR A 349 -13.90 13.61 -13.69
CA TYR A 349 -14.09 12.99 -12.37
C TYR A 349 -14.32 14.00 -11.24
N GLY A 350 -14.12 15.30 -11.48
CA GLY A 350 -14.12 16.31 -10.43
C GLY A 350 -12.78 16.33 -9.67
N LYS A 351 -12.82 16.58 -8.36
CA LYS A 351 -11.60 16.55 -7.54
C LYS A 351 -11.10 15.13 -7.38
N ILE A 352 -9.83 14.89 -7.74
CA ILE A 352 -9.10 13.64 -7.57
C ILE A 352 -7.74 13.91 -6.93
N TYR A 353 -7.11 12.91 -6.34
CA TYR A 353 -5.71 12.97 -5.94
C TYR A 353 -4.79 12.71 -7.13
N ALA A 354 -3.73 13.52 -7.27
CA ALA A 354 -2.61 13.22 -8.15
C ALA A 354 -1.74 12.13 -7.53
N TYR A 355 -1.00 11.39 -8.36
CA TYR A 355 -0.08 10.35 -7.89
C TYR A 355 1.25 10.94 -7.42
N GLU A 356 1.82 11.85 -8.23
CA GLU A 356 3.05 12.57 -7.91
C GLU A 356 2.89 14.06 -8.19
N VAL A 357 3.59 14.90 -7.41
CA VAL A 357 3.65 16.34 -7.64
C VAL A 357 5.08 16.86 -7.42
N ASP A 358 5.40 18.05 -7.98
CA ASP A 358 6.74 18.66 -7.87
C ASP A 358 6.77 19.93 -7.00
N GLY A 359 5.62 20.40 -6.52
CA GLY A 359 5.49 21.66 -5.77
C GLY A 359 5.51 22.94 -6.64
N PHE A 360 5.90 22.85 -7.91
CA PHE A 360 5.84 23.97 -8.86
C PHE A 360 4.47 24.09 -9.55
N GLY A 361 3.58 23.09 -9.35
CA GLY A 361 2.25 23.04 -9.93
C GLY A 361 2.07 21.94 -10.98
N ASN A 362 3.10 21.14 -11.26
CA ASN A 362 2.95 19.97 -12.12
C ASN A 362 2.46 18.78 -11.31
N GLN A 363 1.59 17.98 -11.94
CA GLN A 363 0.93 16.82 -11.33
C GLN A 363 0.95 15.65 -12.30
N LEU A 364 1.30 14.47 -11.85
CA LEU A 364 1.22 13.22 -12.61
C LEU A 364 -0.06 12.50 -12.24
N LEU A 365 -0.93 12.30 -13.21
CA LEU A 365 -2.24 11.67 -13.05
C LEU A 365 -2.16 10.21 -13.56
N ILE A 366 -1.75 9.32 -12.69
CA ILE A 366 -1.68 7.87 -12.88
C ILE A 366 -2.05 7.18 -11.56
N ASP A 367 -2.02 5.87 -11.53
CA ASP A 367 -1.79 5.05 -10.35
C ASP A 367 -0.88 3.89 -10.72
N ASP A 368 -0.09 3.42 -9.75
CA ASP A 368 0.75 2.22 -9.81
C ASP A 368 0.17 1.19 -8.83
N ALA A 369 0.20 -0.08 -9.19
CA ALA A 369 -0.48 -1.12 -8.42
C ALA A 369 0.12 -1.39 -7.04
N ASN A 370 1.41 -1.07 -6.84
CA ASN A 370 2.11 -1.36 -5.58
C ASN A 370 1.62 -0.46 -4.44
N VAL A 371 1.41 -1.06 -3.28
CA VAL A 371 0.87 -0.37 -2.09
C VAL A 371 2.03 0.24 -1.27
N PRO A 372 1.97 1.54 -0.95
CA PRO A 372 0.87 2.49 -1.09
C PRO A 372 0.60 2.97 -2.51
N SER A 373 -0.67 2.95 -2.91
CA SER A 373 -1.19 3.48 -4.16
C SER A 373 -2.40 4.38 -3.88
N LEU A 374 -2.85 5.14 -4.87
CA LEU A 374 -4.06 5.96 -4.71
C LEU A 374 -5.29 5.08 -4.44
N LEU A 375 -5.37 3.91 -5.08
CA LEU A 375 -6.44 2.94 -4.85
C LEU A 375 -6.41 2.38 -3.43
N ALA A 376 -5.23 2.21 -2.83
CA ALA A 376 -5.04 1.58 -1.52
C ALA A 376 -5.21 2.53 -0.32
N LEU A 377 -5.41 3.84 -0.52
CA LEU A 377 -5.45 4.82 0.57
C LEU A 377 -6.44 4.44 1.69
N ALA A 378 -7.65 3.98 1.33
CA ALA A 378 -8.64 3.58 2.33
C ALA A 378 -8.28 2.23 3.01
N TYR A 379 -7.58 1.31 2.33
CA TYR A 379 -7.07 0.06 2.92
C TYR A 379 -6.00 0.33 3.99
N LEU A 380 -5.12 1.31 3.76
CA LEU A 380 -4.10 1.70 4.73
C LEU A 380 -4.67 2.51 5.91
N GLY A 381 -5.92 2.97 5.80
CA GLY A 381 -6.57 3.84 6.80
C GLY A 381 -6.13 5.30 6.69
N ASP A 382 -5.60 5.70 5.53
CA ASP A 382 -5.10 7.05 5.28
C ASP A 382 -6.22 8.02 4.94
N VAL A 383 -7.33 7.52 4.36
CA VAL A 383 -8.53 8.29 4.04
C VAL A 383 -9.79 7.48 4.37
N ASP A 384 -10.90 8.18 4.62
CA ASP A 384 -12.22 7.51 4.73
C ASP A 384 -12.64 6.96 3.36
N VAL A 385 -13.13 5.72 3.35
CA VAL A 385 -13.60 5.07 2.11
C VAL A 385 -14.72 5.86 1.42
N ASN A 386 -15.49 6.65 2.18
CA ASN A 386 -16.56 7.50 1.66
C ASN A 386 -16.11 8.92 1.28
N ASP A 387 -14.84 9.27 1.48
CA ASP A 387 -14.32 10.57 1.07
C ASP A 387 -14.60 10.81 -0.42
N PRO A 388 -15.25 11.95 -0.77
CA PRO A 388 -15.66 12.20 -2.16
C PRO A 388 -14.47 12.31 -3.12
N ILE A 389 -13.31 12.81 -2.66
CA ILE A 389 -12.11 12.96 -3.51
C ILE A 389 -11.53 11.56 -3.73
N TYR A 390 -11.47 10.73 -2.68
CA TYR A 390 -11.02 9.36 -2.81
C TYR A 390 -11.93 8.55 -3.74
N GLN A 391 -13.26 8.66 -3.61
CA GLN A 391 -14.19 7.95 -4.50
C GLN A 391 -14.05 8.38 -5.97
N ASN A 392 -13.84 9.67 -6.23
CA ASN A 392 -13.55 10.16 -7.57
C ASN A 392 -12.20 9.63 -8.08
N THR A 393 -11.18 9.61 -7.21
CA THR A 393 -9.85 9.07 -7.51
C THR A 393 -9.94 7.57 -7.84
N ARG A 394 -10.69 6.80 -7.04
CA ARG A 394 -10.94 5.38 -7.25
C ARG A 394 -11.58 5.10 -8.62
N ASN A 395 -12.52 5.96 -9.06
CA ASN A 395 -13.12 5.86 -10.38
C ASN A 395 -12.15 6.24 -11.51
N PHE A 396 -11.29 7.24 -11.28
CA PHE A 396 -10.26 7.63 -12.24
C PHE A 396 -9.22 6.54 -12.44
N VAL A 397 -8.61 6.03 -11.36
CA VAL A 397 -7.52 5.06 -11.45
C VAL A 397 -7.96 3.71 -12.01
N TRP A 398 -9.24 3.36 -11.87
CA TRP A 398 -9.84 2.15 -12.46
C TRP A 398 -10.54 2.43 -13.79
N SER A 399 -9.89 3.21 -14.64
CA SER A 399 -10.40 3.58 -15.97
C SER A 399 -9.25 3.76 -16.97
N GLU A 400 -9.59 3.81 -18.25
CA GLU A 400 -8.62 4.05 -19.33
C GLU A 400 -8.00 5.46 -19.31
N ASP A 401 -8.47 6.36 -18.43
CA ASP A 401 -7.83 7.65 -18.19
C ASP A 401 -6.57 7.51 -17.30
N ASN A 402 -6.41 6.36 -16.60
CA ASN A 402 -5.14 5.95 -16.00
C ASN A 402 -4.34 5.13 -17.04
N PRO A 403 -3.17 5.60 -17.50
CA PRO A 403 -2.40 4.93 -18.56
C PRO A 403 -1.87 3.54 -18.17
N TYR A 404 -1.90 3.19 -16.88
CA TYR A 404 -1.52 1.87 -16.37
C TYR A 404 -2.70 1.00 -15.98
N PHE A 405 -3.93 1.42 -16.28
CA PHE A 405 -5.08 0.55 -16.24
C PHE A 405 -5.16 -0.27 -17.53
N PHE A 406 -5.13 -1.58 -17.40
CA PHE A 406 -5.19 -2.49 -18.54
C PHE A 406 -6.45 -3.34 -18.48
N ARG A 407 -7.05 -3.55 -19.65
CA ARG A 407 -8.24 -4.40 -19.81
C ARG A 407 -8.05 -5.33 -20.98
N GLY A 408 -8.33 -6.63 -20.78
CA GLY A 408 -8.23 -7.64 -21.81
C GLY A 408 -9.19 -8.79 -21.59
N THR A 409 -8.94 -9.89 -22.30
CA THR A 409 -9.81 -11.09 -22.28
C THR A 409 -9.65 -11.94 -21.03
N ALA A 410 -8.51 -11.87 -20.34
CA ALA A 410 -8.29 -12.61 -19.09
C ALA A 410 -8.73 -11.81 -17.87
N GLY A 411 -8.55 -10.48 -17.88
CA GLY A 411 -8.92 -9.63 -16.75
C GLY A 411 -8.64 -8.15 -16.99
N GLU A 412 -8.91 -7.34 -15.97
CA GLU A 412 -8.60 -5.92 -15.95
C GLU A 412 -8.01 -5.51 -14.60
N GLY A 413 -7.23 -4.45 -14.58
CA GLY A 413 -6.67 -3.89 -13.35
C GLY A 413 -5.53 -2.93 -13.62
N ILE A 414 -4.95 -2.44 -12.54
CA ILE A 414 -3.82 -1.53 -12.60
C ILE A 414 -2.52 -2.34 -12.65
N GLY A 415 -1.62 -1.92 -13.50
CA GLY A 415 -0.24 -2.40 -13.60
C GLY A 415 0.74 -1.36 -13.09
N GLY A 416 1.78 -1.12 -13.86
CA GLY A 416 2.80 -0.12 -13.59
C GLY A 416 3.92 -0.19 -14.61
N PRO A 417 4.81 0.79 -14.65
CA PRO A 417 5.94 0.75 -15.57
C PRO A 417 6.97 -0.34 -15.23
N HIS A 418 6.99 -0.79 -13.97
CA HIS A 418 7.96 -1.77 -13.46
C HIS A 418 8.00 -3.06 -14.27
N ILE A 419 6.85 -3.62 -14.58
CA ILE A 419 6.69 -4.89 -15.32
C ILE A 419 6.27 -4.70 -16.77
N GLY A 420 6.03 -3.45 -17.21
CA GLY A 420 5.69 -3.08 -18.58
C GLY A 420 4.19 -3.07 -18.87
N TYR A 421 3.89 -2.75 -20.13
CA TYR A 421 2.51 -2.61 -20.60
C TYR A 421 1.77 -3.95 -20.65
N ASP A 422 0.43 -3.86 -20.50
CA ASP A 422 -0.51 -4.98 -20.59
C ASP A 422 -0.41 -6.02 -19.44
N MET A 423 0.43 -5.74 -18.44
CA MET A 423 0.59 -6.57 -17.25
C MET A 423 -0.23 -6.00 -16.10
N VAL A 424 -1.16 -6.80 -15.58
CA VAL A 424 -2.05 -6.46 -14.45
C VAL A 424 -1.50 -7.08 -13.18
N TRP A 425 -1.44 -6.30 -12.10
CA TRP A 425 -1.09 -6.82 -10.79
C TRP A 425 -2.34 -7.30 -10.05
N PRO A 426 -2.41 -8.57 -9.59
CA PRO A 426 -3.48 -9.05 -8.73
C PRO A 426 -3.72 -8.18 -7.49
N MET A 427 -2.65 -7.55 -6.97
CA MET A 427 -2.71 -6.62 -5.84
C MET A 427 -3.70 -5.47 -6.10
N SER A 428 -3.76 -4.92 -7.31
CA SER A 428 -4.72 -3.86 -7.65
C SER A 428 -6.17 -4.35 -7.62
N ILE A 429 -6.40 -5.60 -8.04
CA ILE A 429 -7.72 -6.23 -8.00
C ILE A 429 -8.14 -6.48 -6.54
N MET A 430 -7.19 -6.92 -5.70
CA MET A 430 -7.41 -7.08 -4.26
C MET A 430 -7.72 -5.73 -3.59
N MET A 431 -6.96 -4.66 -3.88
CA MET A 431 -7.24 -3.32 -3.35
C MET A 431 -8.61 -2.81 -3.80
N LYS A 432 -9.02 -3.10 -5.04
CA LYS A 432 -10.36 -2.78 -5.55
C LYS A 432 -11.45 -3.46 -4.71
N ALA A 433 -11.26 -4.72 -4.33
CA ALA A 433 -12.17 -5.47 -3.48
C ALA A 433 -12.15 -4.98 -2.03
N PHE A 434 -10.96 -4.77 -1.43
CA PHE A 434 -10.80 -4.28 -0.06
C PHE A 434 -11.52 -2.95 0.20
N THR A 435 -11.54 -2.08 -0.80
CA THR A 435 -12.09 -0.72 -0.71
C THR A 435 -13.48 -0.60 -1.32
N SER A 436 -14.12 -1.72 -1.68
CA SER A 436 -15.46 -1.75 -2.23
C SER A 436 -16.52 -1.92 -1.15
N GLN A 437 -17.65 -1.20 -1.34
CA GLN A 437 -18.90 -1.39 -0.58
C GLN A 437 -19.98 -2.05 -1.43
N ASN A 438 -19.66 -2.43 -2.68
CA ASN A 438 -20.56 -3.05 -3.63
C ASN A 438 -20.27 -4.55 -3.75
N ASP A 439 -21.22 -5.39 -3.38
CA ASP A 439 -21.09 -6.85 -3.38
C ASP A 439 -20.83 -7.42 -4.77
N ASP A 440 -21.45 -6.86 -5.81
CA ASP A 440 -21.22 -7.30 -7.19
C ASP A 440 -19.77 -6.97 -7.67
N GLU A 441 -19.25 -5.81 -7.26
CA GLU A 441 -17.87 -5.44 -7.54
C GLU A 441 -16.89 -6.37 -6.81
N ILE A 442 -17.13 -6.67 -5.52
CA ILE A 442 -16.33 -7.63 -4.75
C ILE A 442 -16.36 -9.01 -5.43
N LYS A 443 -17.53 -9.51 -5.76
CA LYS A 443 -17.72 -10.79 -6.45
C LYS A 443 -16.97 -10.82 -7.78
N TYR A 444 -17.05 -9.74 -8.55
CA TYR A 444 -16.31 -9.61 -9.81
C TYR A 444 -14.80 -9.72 -9.59
N CYS A 445 -14.25 -8.99 -8.60
CA CYS A 445 -12.82 -9.03 -8.28
C CYS A 445 -12.37 -10.44 -7.84
N ILE A 446 -13.12 -11.11 -6.95
CA ILE A 446 -12.77 -12.46 -6.49
C ILE A 446 -12.79 -13.47 -7.66
N LYS A 447 -13.82 -13.44 -8.51
CA LYS A 447 -13.89 -14.32 -9.69
C LYS A 447 -12.72 -14.07 -10.65
N MET A 448 -12.32 -12.82 -10.84
CA MET A 448 -11.19 -12.47 -11.69
C MET A 448 -9.87 -13.00 -11.11
N LEU A 449 -9.62 -12.82 -9.80
CA LEU A 449 -8.45 -13.40 -9.13
C LEU A 449 -8.42 -14.93 -9.28
N MET A 450 -9.57 -15.60 -9.13
CA MET A 450 -9.66 -17.05 -9.33
C MET A 450 -9.41 -17.47 -10.79
N ALA A 451 -9.80 -16.65 -11.77
CA ALA A 451 -9.61 -16.95 -13.19
C ALA A 451 -8.19 -16.69 -13.68
N THR A 452 -7.39 -15.91 -12.94
CA THR A 452 -6.06 -15.44 -13.39
C THR A 452 -4.88 -16.00 -12.59
N ASP A 453 -5.10 -17.01 -11.75
CA ASP A 453 -4.07 -17.74 -11.01
C ASP A 453 -3.22 -18.71 -11.88
N ALA A 454 -3.46 -18.74 -13.20
CA ALA A 454 -2.82 -19.67 -14.16
C ALA A 454 -2.96 -21.16 -13.79
N GLY A 455 -3.93 -21.53 -12.94
CA GLY A 455 -4.10 -22.90 -12.43
C GLY A 455 -3.06 -23.30 -11.39
N THR A 456 -2.29 -22.34 -10.89
CA THR A 456 -1.23 -22.59 -9.90
C THR A 456 -1.76 -22.68 -8.47
N GLY A 457 -2.91 -22.07 -8.18
CA GLY A 457 -3.44 -21.91 -6.83
C GLY A 457 -2.74 -20.84 -6.01
N PHE A 458 -1.91 -20.00 -6.66
CA PHE A 458 -1.19 -18.88 -6.05
C PHE A 458 -1.42 -17.58 -6.83
N MET A 459 -1.22 -16.46 -6.16
CA MET A 459 -1.11 -15.15 -6.79
C MET A 459 0.33 -14.95 -7.28
N HIS A 460 0.46 -14.39 -8.48
CA HIS A 460 1.74 -14.01 -9.07
C HIS A 460 1.94 -12.50 -8.96
N GLU A 461 3.15 -11.99 -9.20
CA GLU A 461 3.40 -10.55 -9.19
C GLU A 461 2.49 -9.82 -10.18
N SER A 462 2.42 -10.30 -11.42
CA SER A 462 1.52 -9.79 -12.45
C SER A 462 1.12 -10.86 -13.44
N PHE A 463 0.04 -10.62 -14.18
CA PHE A 463 -0.38 -11.45 -15.32
C PHE A 463 -0.74 -10.57 -16.54
N HIS A 464 -0.58 -11.13 -17.74
CA HIS A 464 -0.94 -10.42 -18.96
C HIS A 464 -2.46 -10.37 -19.13
N LYS A 465 -3.00 -9.17 -19.40
CA LYS A 465 -4.46 -8.89 -19.50
C LYS A 465 -5.25 -9.84 -20.41
N ASP A 466 -4.60 -10.45 -21.42
CA ASP A 466 -5.23 -11.37 -22.38
C ASP A 466 -4.83 -12.84 -22.19
N ASN A 467 -3.81 -13.14 -21.35
CA ASN A 467 -3.34 -14.49 -21.13
C ASN A 467 -2.79 -14.69 -19.71
N PRO A 468 -3.54 -15.29 -18.79
CA PRO A 468 -3.12 -15.47 -17.40
C PRO A 468 -1.89 -16.37 -17.25
N HIS A 469 -1.58 -17.24 -18.23
CA HIS A 469 -0.38 -18.08 -18.19
C HIS A 469 0.91 -17.32 -18.52
N ARG A 470 0.82 -16.08 -19.01
CA ARG A 470 1.93 -15.16 -19.14
C ARG A 470 1.99 -14.27 -17.89
N PHE A 471 2.71 -14.70 -16.87
CA PHE A 471 2.84 -14.02 -15.61
C PHE A 471 4.31 -13.80 -15.23
N THR A 472 4.55 -12.87 -14.32
CA THR A 472 5.86 -12.61 -13.72
C THR A 472 5.93 -13.21 -12.32
N ARG A 473 7.10 -13.60 -11.89
CA ARG A 473 7.44 -14.22 -10.60
C ARG A 473 6.48 -15.34 -10.18
N HIS A 474 6.99 -16.56 -10.18
CA HIS A 474 6.23 -17.74 -9.71
C HIS A 474 5.89 -17.67 -8.23
N TRP A 475 6.71 -16.99 -7.47
CA TRP A 475 6.60 -16.91 -6.02
C TRP A 475 6.85 -15.48 -5.54
N PHE A 476 5.77 -14.77 -5.27
CA PHE A 476 5.73 -13.45 -4.65
C PHE A 476 4.82 -13.53 -3.42
N ALA A 477 5.44 -13.66 -2.23
CA ALA A 477 4.73 -14.05 -1.01
C ALA A 477 3.73 -13.00 -0.54
N TRP A 478 4.01 -11.69 -0.73
CA TRP A 478 3.10 -10.63 -0.33
C TRP A 478 1.71 -10.78 -0.96
N GLN A 479 1.63 -10.99 -2.28
CA GLN A 479 0.33 -11.11 -2.95
C GLN A 479 -0.44 -12.36 -2.51
N ASN A 480 0.26 -13.44 -2.20
CA ASN A 480 -0.37 -14.65 -1.66
C ASN A 480 -1.02 -14.35 -0.30
N THR A 481 -0.26 -13.76 0.61
CA THR A 481 -0.77 -13.45 1.95
C THR A 481 -1.89 -12.40 1.90
N LEU A 482 -1.77 -11.39 1.03
CA LEU A 482 -2.78 -10.36 0.81
C LEU A 482 -4.10 -10.96 0.29
N PHE A 483 -4.06 -11.97 -0.59
CA PHE A 483 -5.26 -12.70 -1.00
C PHE A 483 -5.92 -13.41 0.19
N GLY A 484 -5.13 -14.05 1.05
CA GLY A 484 -5.63 -14.66 2.28
C GLY A 484 -6.28 -13.65 3.21
N GLU A 485 -5.65 -12.49 3.41
CA GLU A 485 -6.18 -11.37 4.18
C GLU A 485 -7.55 -10.91 3.65
N LEU A 486 -7.66 -10.76 2.32
CA LEU A 486 -8.91 -10.35 1.68
C LEU A 486 -10.05 -11.34 1.98
N ILE A 487 -9.80 -12.63 1.89
CA ILE A 487 -10.83 -13.65 2.17
C ILE A 487 -11.26 -13.60 3.64
N ILE A 488 -10.32 -13.50 4.58
CA ILE A 488 -10.61 -13.37 6.01
C ILE A 488 -11.44 -12.12 6.27
N LYS A 489 -11.00 -10.95 5.78
CA LYS A 489 -11.73 -9.70 5.92
C LYS A 489 -13.16 -9.79 5.40
N LEU A 490 -13.37 -10.40 4.23
CA LEU A 490 -14.72 -10.53 3.68
C LEU A 490 -15.61 -11.42 4.55
N ILE A 491 -15.07 -12.47 5.17
CA ILE A 491 -15.81 -13.30 6.12
C ILE A 491 -16.13 -12.52 7.39
N ASP A 492 -15.17 -11.80 7.95
CA ASP A 492 -15.35 -10.98 9.14
C ASP A 492 -16.35 -9.83 8.91
N ASP A 493 -16.41 -9.30 7.69
CA ASP A 493 -17.43 -8.33 7.25
C ASP A 493 -18.82 -8.96 6.98
N GLY A 494 -19.01 -10.25 7.26
CA GLY A 494 -20.28 -10.97 7.07
C GLY A 494 -20.60 -11.31 5.62
N LYS A 495 -19.62 -11.36 4.72
CA LYS A 495 -19.81 -11.64 3.28
C LYS A 495 -19.55 -13.10 2.88
N LEU A 496 -19.66 -14.03 3.83
CA LEU A 496 -19.48 -15.45 3.56
C LEU A 496 -20.46 -15.99 2.50
N ASP A 497 -21.72 -15.56 2.53
CA ASP A 497 -22.72 -15.96 1.53
C ASP A 497 -22.36 -15.48 0.13
N LEU A 498 -21.74 -14.29 0.02
CA LEU A 498 -21.21 -13.78 -1.25
C LEU A 498 -20.11 -14.70 -1.78
N LEU A 499 -19.12 -15.04 -0.95
CA LEU A 499 -18.03 -15.95 -1.32
C LEU A 499 -18.55 -17.34 -1.73
N ASN A 500 -19.56 -17.85 -1.04
CA ASN A 500 -20.18 -19.15 -1.34
C ASN A 500 -21.13 -19.13 -2.55
N SER A 501 -21.46 -17.95 -3.06
CA SER A 501 -22.26 -17.74 -4.29
C SER A 501 -21.43 -17.66 -5.57
N ILE A 502 -20.11 -17.80 -5.47
CA ILE A 502 -19.17 -17.71 -6.60
C ILE A 502 -19.14 -19.00 -7.43
#